data_fbfa446ae4216962e3fa901b79e6f2b1
#
_entry.id   fbfa446ae4216962e3fa901b79e6f2b1
#
_cell.length_a   1.000
_cell.length_b   1.000
_cell.length_c   1.000
_cell.angle_alpha   90.00
_cell.angle_beta   90.00
_cell.angle_gamma   90.00
#
_symmetry.space_group_name_H-M   'P 1'
#
loop_
_entity.id
_entity.type
_entity.pdbx_description
1 polymer ?
#
loop_
_entity_poly.entity_id
_entity_poly.type
_entity_poly.pdbx_seq_one_letter_code
_entity_poly.pdbx_strand_id
1 'polypeptide(L)'
;MILLSFDIEEFDVPKEHQVDISMEEQIKVSVEGTTRILDCLERNQVKATFFCTANFALHAPDIIKRIQEGGHEIASHGFYHWTFEVEDLKRSKDQLEEITGAKVYGYRQARMMPVSEKA
;
A
#
# COMPACT_ATOMS: atom_id res chain seq x y z
N MET A 1 -9.69 10.80 -20.02
CA MET A 1 -8.59 10.61 -19.04
C MET A 1 -8.78 9.29 -18.34
N ILE A 2 -7.72 8.51 -18.23
CA ILE A 2 -7.73 7.25 -17.47
C ILE A 2 -6.87 7.44 -16.23
N LEU A 3 -7.43 7.13 -15.05
CA LEU A 3 -6.72 7.17 -13.79
C LEU A 3 -6.43 5.73 -13.35
N LEU A 4 -5.16 5.44 -13.09
CA LEU A 4 -4.74 4.12 -12.61
C LEU A 4 -4.41 4.18 -11.13
N SER A 5 -4.86 3.17 -10.40
CA SER A 5 -4.50 3.00 -9.01
C SER A 5 -4.21 1.54 -8.71
N PHE A 6 -3.36 1.33 -7.71
CA PHE A 6 -2.97 0.00 -7.25
C PHE A 6 -3.01 -0.03 -5.74
N ASP A 7 -3.45 -1.15 -5.19
CA ASP A 7 -3.35 -1.41 -3.76
C ASP A 7 -2.08 -2.24 -3.54
N ILE A 8 -1.18 -1.76 -2.68
CA ILE A 8 0.01 -2.51 -2.31
C ILE A 8 0.02 -2.76 -0.82
N GLU A 9 0.17 -4.01 -0.48
CA GLU A 9 -0.01 -4.51 0.88
C GLU A 9 0.78 -5.80 1.08
N GLU A 10 0.91 -6.22 2.33
CA GLU A 10 1.38 -7.54 2.65
C GLU A 10 0.48 -8.60 2.00
N PHE A 11 1.10 -9.59 1.35
CA PHE A 11 0.37 -10.63 0.61
C PHE A 11 -0.15 -11.69 1.58
N ASP A 12 -1.31 -11.43 2.18
CA ASP A 12 -1.92 -12.28 3.21
C ASP A 12 -3.03 -13.19 2.69
N VAL A 13 -3.30 -13.19 1.39
CA VAL A 13 -4.35 -14.02 0.78
C VAL A 13 -4.24 -15.51 1.13
N PRO A 14 -3.04 -16.13 1.16
CA PRO A 14 -2.95 -17.55 1.54
C PRO A 14 -3.53 -17.85 2.90
N LYS A 15 -3.49 -16.92 3.86
CA LYS A 15 -4.05 -17.10 5.18
C LYS A 15 -5.57 -17.25 5.18
N GLU A 16 -6.25 -16.69 4.20
CA GLU A 16 -7.69 -16.85 4.02
C GLU A 16 -8.06 -18.28 3.67
N HIS A 17 -7.11 -19.05 3.15
CA HIS A 17 -7.25 -20.45 2.79
C HIS A 17 -6.51 -21.38 3.74
N GLN A 18 -6.24 -20.94 4.97
CA GLN A 18 -5.51 -21.66 6.02
C GLN A 18 -4.11 -22.12 5.60
N VAL A 19 -3.47 -21.37 4.71
CA VAL A 19 -2.07 -21.60 4.32
C VAL A 19 -1.19 -20.59 5.05
N ASP A 20 -0.23 -21.10 5.82
CA ASP A 20 0.74 -20.25 6.51
C ASP A 20 1.69 -19.59 5.50
N ILE A 21 1.91 -18.31 5.70
CA ILE A 21 2.91 -17.55 4.95
C ILE A 21 3.53 -16.52 5.90
N SER A 22 4.86 -16.52 6.00
CA SER A 22 5.56 -15.59 6.87
C SER A 22 5.40 -14.14 6.38
N MET A 23 5.58 -13.18 7.29
CA MET A 23 5.56 -11.76 6.91
C MET A 23 6.64 -11.47 5.87
N GLU A 24 7.83 -12.04 6.04
CA GLU A 24 8.93 -11.87 5.09
C GLU A 24 8.54 -12.31 3.67
N GLU A 25 7.89 -13.47 3.54
CA GLU A 25 7.44 -13.97 2.24
C GLU A 25 6.30 -13.12 1.67
N GLN A 26 5.37 -12.67 2.51
CA GLN A 26 4.30 -11.77 2.09
C GLN A 26 4.85 -10.48 1.48
N ILE A 27 5.81 -9.88 2.16
CA ILE A 27 6.43 -8.64 1.70
C ILE A 27 7.21 -8.89 0.40
N LYS A 28 7.96 -9.99 0.32
CA LYS A 28 8.74 -10.34 -0.87
C LYS A 28 7.83 -10.46 -2.10
N VAL A 29 6.72 -11.16 -1.99
CA VAL A 29 5.75 -11.32 -3.09
C VAL A 29 5.24 -9.96 -3.56
N SER A 30 4.86 -9.11 -2.62
CA SER A 30 4.32 -7.79 -2.94
C SER A 30 5.37 -6.87 -3.54
N VAL A 31 6.61 -6.93 -3.07
CA VAL A 31 7.73 -6.14 -3.64
C VAL A 31 8.00 -6.56 -5.08
N GLU A 32 8.01 -7.87 -5.37
CA GLU A 32 8.21 -8.36 -6.74
C GLU A 32 7.09 -7.89 -7.67
N GLY A 33 5.83 -8.01 -7.23
CA GLY A 33 4.69 -7.55 -8.01
C GLY A 33 4.72 -6.04 -8.27
N THR A 34 5.01 -5.27 -7.24
CA THR A 34 5.10 -3.81 -7.34
C THR A 34 6.24 -3.39 -8.28
N THR A 35 7.39 -4.07 -8.19
CA THR A 35 8.52 -3.80 -9.08
C THR A 35 8.13 -3.98 -10.55
N ARG A 36 7.42 -5.05 -10.87
CA ARG A 36 6.96 -5.30 -12.25
C ARG A 36 5.97 -4.25 -12.73
N ILE A 37 5.06 -3.82 -11.85
CA ILE A 37 4.11 -2.75 -12.16
C ILE A 37 4.86 -1.45 -12.45
N LEU A 38 5.83 -1.10 -11.60
CA LEU A 38 6.63 0.12 -11.79
C LEU A 38 7.41 0.09 -13.10
N ASP A 39 8.01 -1.06 -13.45
CA ASP A 39 8.71 -1.21 -14.73
C ASP A 39 7.76 -1.00 -15.92
N CYS A 40 6.55 -1.54 -15.82
CA CYS A 40 5.53 -1.38 -16.86
C CYS A 40 5.10 0.09 -17.00
N LEU A 41 4.84 0.75 -15.88
CA LEU A 41 4.42 2.16 -15.89
C LEU A 41 5.52 3.05 -16.45
N GLU A 42 6.77 2.79 -16.10
CA GLU A 42 7.91 3.54 -16.62
C GLU A 42 8.05 3.40 -18.13
N ARG A 43 7.97 2.16 -18.65
CA ARG A 43 8.05 1.90 -20.09
C ARG A 43 6.95 2.60 -20.87
N ASN A 44 5.78 2.75 -20.28
CA ASN A 44 4.61 3.34 -20.92
C ASN A 44 4.42 4.82 -20.57
N GLN A 45 5.32 5.38 -19.74
CA GLN A 45 5.27 6.79 -19.31
C GLN A 45 3.93 7.15 -18.68
N VAL A 46 3.42 6.26 -17.81
CA VAL A 46 2.14 6.44 -17.13
C VAL A 46 2.38 6.63 -15.64
N LYS A 47 1.67 7.56 -15.02
CA LYS A 47 1.67 7.79 -13.58
C LYS A 47 0.43 7.16 -12.95
N ALA A 48 0.55 6.77 -11.69
CA ALA A 48 -0.53 6.11 -10.97
C ALA A 48 -0.54 6.53 -9.50
N THR A 49 -1.62 6.17 -8.80
CA THR A 49 -1.71 6.29 -7.34
C THR A 49 -1.56 4.90 -6.73
N PHE A 50 -0.70 4.80 -5.72
CA PHE A 50 -0.47 3.57 -4.97
C PHE A 50 -1.03 3.72 -3.57
N PHE A 51 -2.09 2.98 -3.27
CA PHE A 51 -2.67 2.91 -1.93
C PHE A 51 -1.91 1.85 -1.15
N CYS A 52 -1.10 2.29 -0.18
CA CYS A 52 -0.16 1.44 0.55
C CYS A 52 -0.62 1.23 1.99
N THR A 53 -0.54 0.01 2.50
CA THR A 53 -0.65 -0.20 3.94
C THR A 53 0.63 0.32 4.60
N ALA A 54 0.48 0.91 5.78
CA ALA A 54 1.64 1.40 6.54
C ALA A 54 2.57 0.25 6.92
N ASN A 55 2.00 -0.92 7.24
CA ASN A 55 2.79 -2.11 7.56
C ASN A 55 3.70 -2.53 6.39
N PHE A 56 3.17 -2.57 5.18
CA PHE A 56 3.98 -2.86 3.99
C PHE A 56 5.10 -1.83 3.83
N ALA A 57 4.75 -0.55 3.96
CA ALA A 57 5.72 0.53 3.79
C ALA A 57 6.86 0.46 4.82
N LEU A 58 6.54 0.09 6.07
CA LEU A 58 7.56 -0.09 7.12
C LEU A 58 8.53 -1.23 6.80
N HIS A 59 8.03 -2.30 6.17
CA HIS A 59 8.85 -3.47 5.82
C HIS A 59 9.62 -3.29 4.50
N ALA A 60 9.16 -2.40 3.63
CA ALA A 60 9.74 -2.22 2.30
C ALA A 60 9.89 -0.74 1.94
N PRO A 61 10.65 0.04 2.75
CA PRO A 61 10.79 1.48 2.49
C PRO A 61 11.45 1.79 1.15
N ASP A 62 12.30 0.91 0.66
CA ASP A 62 13.00 1.14 -0.61
C ASP A 62 12.05 1.13 -1.81
N ILE A 63 11.05 0.24 -1.81
CA ILE A 63 10.07 0.21 -2.91
C ILE A 63 9.16 1.44 -2.84
N ILE A 64 8.83 1.92 -1.65
CA ILE A 64 8.05 3.15 -1.46
C ILE A 64 8.81 4.34 -2.05
N LYS A 65 10.11 4.42 -1.78
CA LYS A 65 10.97 5.47 -2.34
C LYS A 65 10.99 5.42 -3.85
N ARG A 66 11.11 4.22 -4.42
CA ARG A 66 11.09 4.03 -5.87
C ARG A 66 9.77 4.50 -6.49
N ILE A 67 8.65 4.22 -5.83
CA ILE A 67 7.33 4.71 -6.28
C ILE A 67 7.32 6.23 -6.36
N GLN A 68 7.82 6.91 -5.33
CA GLN A 68 7.90 8.36 -5.31
C GLN A 68 8.82 8.92 -6.38
N GLU A 69 10.00 8.33 -6.53
CA GLU A 69 10.99 8.77 -7.54
C GLU A 69 10.45 8.61 -8.95
N GLY A 70 9.54 7.66 -9.16
CA GLY A 70 8.84 7.47 -10.42
C GLY A 70 7.75 8.51 -10.69
N GLY A 71 7.48 9.41 -9.75
CA GLY A 71 6.47 10.46 -9.90
C GLY A 71 5.05 10.01 -9.60
N HIS A 72 4.88 8.87 -8.93
CA HIS A 72 3.56 8.35 -8.55
C HIS A 72 3.13 8.91 -7.20
N GLU A 73 1.82 8.93 -6.96
CA GLU A 73 1.25 9.31 -5.68
C GLU A 73 1.23 8.13 -4.72
N ILE A 74 1.59 8.39 -3.44
CA ILE A 74 1.39 7.45 -2.34
C ILE A 74 0.16 7.89 -1.56
N ALA A 75 -0.76 6.96 -1.35
CA ALA A 75 -1.96 7.18 -0.55
C ALA A 75 -2.08 6.04 0.49
N SER A 76 -2.99 6.19 1.44
CA SER A 76 -3.13 5.20 2.52
C SER A 76 -4.12 4.10 2.17
N HIS A 77 -3.74 2.86 2.45
CA HIS A 77 -4.60 1.68 2.39
C HIS A 77 -4.84 1.11 3.80
N GLY A 78 -4.72 1.96 4.81
CA GLY A 78 -4.80 1.57 6.21
C GLY A 78 -3.44 1.17 6.78
N PHE A 79 -3.44 0.72 8.05
CA PHE A 79 -2.19 0.30 8.68
C PHE A 79 -1.84 -1.15 8.34
N TYR A 80 -2.83 -2.06 8.50
CA TYR A 80 -2.69 -3.48 8.17
C TYR A 80 -3.76 -3.88 7.16
N HIS A 81 -3.44 -4.81 6.28
CA HIS A 81 -4.40 -5.30 5.30
C HIS A 81 -5.50 -6.18 5.93
N TRP A 82 -5.19 -6.85 7.03
CA TRP A 82 -6.09 -7.86 7.62
C TRP A 82 -7.02 -7.34 8.72
N THR A 83 -6.82 -6.13 9.22
CA THR A 83 -7.61 -5.56 10.32
C THR A 83 -7.73 -4.07 10.20
N PHE A 84 -8.79 -3.52 10.82
CA PHE A 84 -9.04 -2.09 10.81
C PHE A 84 -9.49 -1.62 12.20
N GLU A 85 -8.86 -0.55 12.67
CA GLU A 85 -9.27 0.24 13.81
C GLU A 85 -9.36 1.70 13.37
N VAL A 86 -10.28 2.49 13.96
CA VAL A 86 -10.47 3.90 13.56
C VAL A 86 -9.16 4.69 13.66
N GLU A 87 -8.38 4.43 14.70
CA GLU A 87 -7.09 5.07 14.94
C GLU A 87 -6.08 4.81 13.81
N ASP A 88 -6.27 3.72 13.07
CA ASP A 88 -5.38 3.37 11.95
C ASP A 88 -5.45 4.39 10.81
N LEU A 89 -6.56 5.11 10.68
CA LEU A 89 -6.68 6.17 9.68
C LEU A 89 -5.59 7.21 9.86
N LYS A 90 -5.45 7.71 11.09
CA LYS A 90 -4.43 8.70 11.40
C LYS A 90 -3.03 8.08 11.46
N ARG A 91 -2.91 6.92 12.11
CA ARG A 91 -1.63 6.23 12.28
C ARG A 91 -0.99 5.90 10.93
N SER A 92 -1.77 5.39 9.99
CA SER A 92 -1.26 5.05 8.66
C SER A 92 -0.83 6.29 7.88
N LYS A 93 -1.66 7.35 7.94
CA LYS A 93 -1.30 8.62 7.30
C LYS A 93 0.01 9.16 7.86
N ASP A 94 0.12 9.27 9.18
CA ASP A 94 1.31 9.81 9.84
C ASP A 94 2.56 8.97 9.51
N GLN A 95 2.43 7.66 9.53
CA GLN A 95 3.54 6.75 9.24
C GLN A 95 4.00 6.85 7.78
N LEU A 96 3.06 6.91 6.85
CA LEU A 96 3.40 7.06 5.43
C LEU A 96 4.04 8.42 5.16
N GLU A 97 3.54 9.48 5.78
CA GLU A 97 4.14 10.81 5.67
C GLU A 97 5.55 10.85 6.24
N GLU A 98 5.80 10.15 7.34
CA GLU A 98 7.14 10.05 7.93
C GLU A 98 8.11 9.34 6.97
N ILE A 99 7.70 8.20 6.40
CA ILE A 99 8.53 7.43 5.48
C ILE A 99 8.80 8.21 4.19
N THR A 100 7.78 8.88 3.65
CA THR A 100 7.86 9.51 2.34
C THR A 100 8.37 10.95 2.39
N GLY A 101 8.23 11.62 3.52
CA GLY A 101 8.51 13.05 3.63
C GLY A 101 7.50 13.91 2.85
N ALA A 102 6.38 13.37 2.44
CA ALA A 102 5.36 14.04 1.64
C ALA A 102 3.98 13.89 2.25
N LYS A 103 3.05 14.77 1.90
CA LYS A 103 1.66 14.68 2.35
C LYS A 103 0.94 13.50 1.73
N VAL A 104 0.12 12.83 2.53
CA VAL A 104 -0.77 11.76 2.09
C VAL A 104 -2.21 12.29 2.10
N TYR A 105 -2.84 12.30 0.93
CA TYR A 105 -4.18 12.89 0.76
C TYR A 105 -5.28 11.85 0.60
N GLY A 106 -4.97 10.70 0.01
CA GLY A 106 -5.96 9.69 -0.35
C GLY A 106 -6.00 8.52 0.62
N TYR A 107 -7.15 7.87 0.68
CA TYR A 107 -7.38 6.69 1.49
C TYR A 107 -8.30 5.72 0.77
N ARG A 108 -7.99 4.42 0.85
CA ARG A 108 -8.86 3.34 0.39
C ARG A 108 -8.90 2.25 1.45
N GLN A 109 -10.13 1.86 1.86
CA GLN A 109 -10.33 0.83 2.87
C GLN A 109 -9.85 -0.53 2.36
N ALA A 110 -9.05 -1.23 3.17
CA ALA A 110 -8.58 -2.57 2.86
C ALA A 110 -9.75 -3.55 2.86
N ARG A 111 -9.75 -4.46 1.88
CA ARG A 111 -10.79 -5.50 1.72
C ARG A 111 -12.21 -4.95 1.66
N MET A 112 -12.38 -3.67 1.42
CA MET A 112 -13.68 -3.00 1.51
C MET A 112 -14.43 -3.33 2.82
N MET A 113 -13.66 -3.50 3.92
CA MET A 113 -14.25 -3.79 5.23
C MET A 113 -15.22 -2.70 5.65
N PRO A 114 -16.40 -3.06 6.16
CA PRO A 114 -17.34 -2.06 6.64
C PRO A 114 -16.78 -1.30 7.83
N VAL A 115 -17.03 0.01 7.87
CA VAL A 115 -16.63 0.87 8.97
C VAL A 115 -17.87 1.46 9.64
N SER A 116 -17.75 1.85 10.90
CA SER A 116 -18.86 2.50 11.60
C SER A 116 -19.08 3.91 11.06
N GLU A 117 -20.29 4.44 11.24
CA GLU A 117 -20.61 5.82 10.87
C GLU A 117 -19.72 6.85 11.58
N LYS A 118 -19.09 6.45 12.70
CA LYS A 118 -18.22 7.32 13.49
C LYS A 118 -16.76 7.28 13.00
N ALA A 119 -16.44 6.40 12.09
CA ALA A 119 -15.12 6.32 11.50
C ALA A 119 -14.86 7.47 10.45
#